data_5f45a0cce9f06af1173365aa1fc66035
#
_entry.id   5f45a0cce9f06af1173365aa1fc66035
#
_cell.length_a   1.000
_cell.length_b   1.000
_cell.length_c   1.000
_cell.angle_alpha   90.00
_cell.angle_beta   90.00
_cell.angle_gamma   90.00
#
_symmetry.space_group_name_H-M   'P 1'
#
loop_
_entity.id
_entity.type
_entity.pdbx_description
1 polymer ?
#
loop_
_entity_poly.entity_id
_entity_poly.type
_entity_poly.pdbx_seq_one_letter_code
_entity_poly.pdbx_strand_id
1 'polypeptide(L)'
;GIFMSPSRENVVRIMPDIANDARPAAAGQLAWVGMGEIEAPVRIALADGATQTASARIKAFVNLHRSDARGIHMSRLYLHLDRHLAEEPLSPASLRRLLRDFLDSHADLSDRAMVELRFDALLRRKALVSDNSGWKAYPVTLTATLDRSGFALEMEVQVVYSSTCPCSAALARQLIQEQFRADFPAGQPLEAEAVLRWLGSEQGIVATPHSQRSHADVRVRFNTNGATLPIVELVDRIEDALKTPVQTAVKREDEQAFARLNGQNLMFCEDAARRMQAALDADERIADFWLRASHFESLHAHDAVAVAVKGIEGGYGPKG
;
A
#
# COMPACT_ATOMS: atom_id res chain seq x y z
N GLY A 1 0.58 46.08 -53.83
CA GLY A 1 -0.11 46.36 -52.60
C GLY A 1 0.15 45.31 -51.55
N ILE A 2 0.83 45.64 -50.47
CA ILE A 2 1.06 44.77 -49.34
C ILE A 2 -0.26 44.65 -48.58
N PHE A 3 -0.93 43.53 -48.67
CA PHE A 3 -2.05 43.23 -47.81
C PHE A 3 -1.51 42.95 -46.44
N MET A 4 -1.53 43.94 -45.55
CA MET A 4 -1.40 43.70 -44.15
C MET A 4 -2.67 42.98 -43.69
N SER A 5 -2.57 41.71 -43.33
CA SER A 5 -3.65 41.07 -42.56
C SER A 5 -3.97 41.96 -41.34
N PRO A 6 -5.24 42.19 -41.02
CA PRO A 6 -5.56 42.95 -39.82
C PRO A 6 -4.86 42.29 -38.66
N SER A 7 -4.03 43.06 -37.95
CA SER A 7 -3.41 42.61 -36.74
C SER A 7 -4.48 41.95 -35.85
N ARG A 8 -4.25 40.77 -35.36
CA ARG A 8 -5.11 40.11 -34.37
C ARG A 8 -5.05 40.87 -33.04
N GLU A 9 -5.09 42.22 -33.14
CA GLU A 9 -5.03 43.05 -31.96
C GLU A 9 -6.32 42.92 -31.19
N ASN A 10 -6.18 42.25 -30.03
CA ASN A 10 -6.98 42.52 -28.84
C ASN A 10 -8.50 42.44 -28.99
N VAL A 11 -9.02 41.46 -29.72
CA VAL A 11 -10.40 41.05 -29.53
C VAL A 11 -10.45 40.21 -28.27
N VAL A 12 -10.75 40.83 -27.12
CA VAL A 12 -11.06 40.12 -25.90
C VAL A 12 -12.30 39.28 -26.17
N ARG A 13 -12.10 37.99 -26.40
CA ARG A 13 -13.22 37.06 -26.50
C ARG A 13 -13.71 36.76 -25.08
N ILE A 14 -14.94 37.11 -24.79
CA ILE A 14 -15.61 36.62 -23.60
C ILE A 14 -16.03 35.18 -23.89
N MET A 15 -15.35 34.24 -23.22
CA MET A 15 -15.68 32.82 -23.35
C MET A 15 -16.83 32.46 -22.40
N PRO A 16 -17.78 31.62 -22.86
CA PRO A 16 -18.87 31.19 -21.98
C PRO A 16 -18.31 30.42 -20.76
N ASP A 17 -18.87 30.71 -19.61
CA ASP A 17 -18.63 29.95 -18.37
C ASP A 17 -19.91 29.16 -18.03
N ILE A 18 -20.11 28.02 -18.71
CA ILE A 18 -21.33 27.23 -18.57
C ILE A 18 -21.48 26.67 -17.14
N ALA A 19 -20.39 26.35 -16.47
CA ALA A 19 -20.44 25.79 -15.12
C ALA A 19 -21.04 26.77 -14.11
N ASN A 20 -20.77 28.08 -14.26
CA ASN A 20 -21.33 29.12 -13.40
C ASN A 20 -22.61 29.76 -13.94
N ASP A 21 -22.72 29.95 -15.25
CA ASP A 21 -23.76 30.79 -15.87
C ASP A 21 -25.04 30.01 -16.19
N ALA A 22 -24.93 28.69 -16.41
CA ALA A 22 -26.07 27.85 -16.75
C ALA A 22 -26.60 27.13 -15.51
N ARG A 23 -27.93 27.13 -15.34
CA ARG A 23 -28.58 26.31 -14.31
C ARG A 23 -28.76 24.87 -14.83
N PRO A 24 -28.63 23.86 -13.96
CA PRO A 24 -28.85 22.47 -14.34
C PRO A 24 -30.35 22.25 -14.66
N ALA A 25 -30.61 21.26 -15.54
CA ALA A 25 -31.96 20.80 -15.81
C ALA A 25 -32.59 20.13 -14.56
N ALA A 26 -31.75 19.50 -13.71
CA ALA A 26 -32.14 18.96 -12.41
C ALA A 26 -31.19 19.52 -11.35
N ALA A 27 -31.77 20.03 -10.24
CA ALA A 27 -31.00 20.51 -9.10
C ALA A 27 -30.57 19.34 -8.21
N GLY A 28 -29.40 19.47 -7.57
CA GLY A 28 -28.94 18.49 -6.59
C GLY A 28 -27.49 18.72 -6.20
N GLN A 29 -27.19 18.40 -4.93
CA GLN A 29 -25.82 18.38 -4.44
C GLN A 29 -25.12 17.11 -4.90
N LEU A 30 -23.81 17.20 -5.16
CA LEU A 30 -22.98 16.06 -5.51
C LEU A 30 -21.88 15.88 -4.45
N ALA A 31 -21.71 14.63 -4.02
CA ALA A 31 -20.70 14.31 -3.00
C ALA A 31 -19.28 14.56 -3.51
N TRP A 32 -18.97 14.13 -4.73
CA TRP A 32 -17.67 14.31 -5.36
C TRP A 32 -17.82 14.57 -6.85
N VAL A 33 -17.09 15.58 -7.32
CA VAL A 33 -16.97 15.93 -8.73
C VAL A 33 -15.51 16.25 -9.01
N GLY A 34 -14.96 15.73 -10.08
CA GLY A 34 -13.58 16.01 -10.41
C GLY A 34 -13.05 15.10 -11.50
N MET A 35 -11.76 14.79 -11.40
CA MET A 35 -11.00 14.08 -12.43
C MET A 35 -10.43 12.81 -11.86
N GLY A 36 -10.58 11.71 -12.61
CA GLY A 36 -9.97 10.41 -12.31
C GLY A 36 -8.86 10.07 -13.29
N GLU A 37 -7.99 9.14 -12.88
CA GLU A 37 -6.92 8.58 -13.72
C GLU A 37 -5.98 9.64 -14.35
N ILE A 38 -5.68 10.71 -13.62
CA ILE A 38 -4.66 11.68 -14.02
C ILE A 38 -3.30 11.00 -13.85
N GLU A 39 -2.50 11.01 -14.91
CA GLU A 39 -1.15 10.46 -14.87
C GLU A 39 -0.14 11.60 -14.68
N ALA A 40 0.70 11.49 -13.64
CA ALA A 40 1.74 12.49 -13.36
C ALA A 40 2.87 11.90 -12.53
N PRO A 41 4.10 12.45 -12.67
CA PRO A 41 5.19 12.10 -11.77
C PRO A 41 4.97 12.75 -10.40
N VAL A 42 5.27 12.00 -9.34
CA VAL A 42 5.26 12.50 -7.98
C VAL A 42 6.64 12.26 -7.36
N ARG A 43 7.05 13.15 -6.47
CA ARG A 43 8.29 12.98 -5.72
C ARG A 43 7.95 12.61 -4.29
N ILE A 44 8.61 11.58 -3.79
CA ILE A 44 8.44 11.10 -2.42
C ILE A 44 9.78 11.16 -1.69
N ALA A 45 9.77 11.55 -0.42
CA ALA A 45 10.95 11.54 0.43
C ALA A 45 11.15 10.15 1.03
N LEU A 46 12.37 9.66 1.02
CA LEU A 46 12.76 8.41 1.65
C LEU A 46 13.45 8.67 2.99
N ALA A 47 13.57 7.62 3.82
CA ALA A 47 14.10 7.72 5.19
C ALA A 47 15.54 8.25 5.28
N ASP A 48 16.34 8.12 4.23
CA ASP A 48 17.72 8.61 4.14
C ASP A 48 17.83 10.07 3.66
N GLY A 49 16.72 10.77 3.52
CA GLY A 49 16.66 12.14 3.03
C GLY A 49 16.69 12.28 1.51
N ALA A 50 16.88 11.19 0.77
CA ALA A 50 16.77 11.18 -0.68
C ALA A 50 15.32 11.31 -1.13
N THR A 51 15.12 11.83 -2.34
CA THR A 51 13.81 11.84 -3.00
C THR A 51 13.79 10.85 -4.14
N GLN A 52 12.61 10.30 -4.40
CA GLN A 52 12.36 9.39 -5.51
C GLN A 52 11.21 9.93 -6.33
N THR A 53 11.32 9.84 -7.66
CA THR A 53 10.23 10.15 -8.57
C THR A 53 9.50 8.86 -8.92
N ALA A 54 8.19 8.86 -8.77
CA ALA A 54 7.32 7.74 -9.12
C ALA A 54 6.23 8.19 -10.07
N SER A 55 5.78 7.31 -10.95
CA SER A 55 4.60 7.54 -11.79
C SER A 55 3.35 7.29 -10.97
N ALA A 56 2.47 8.27 -10.89
CA ALA A 56 1.23 8.17 -10.12
C ALA A 56 0.00 8.24 -10.99
N ARG A 57 -1.08 7.59 -10.54
CA ARG A 57 -2.44 7.78 -11.01
C ARG A 57 -3.22 8.50 -9.93
N ILE A 58 -3.85 9.60 -10.31
CA ILE A 58 -4.36 10.58 -9.35
C ILE A 58 -5.84 10.85 -9.61
N LYS A 59 -6.59 10.93 -8.52
CA LYS A 59 -7.98 11.43 -8.51
C LYS A 59 -7.98 12.74 -7.75
N ALA A 60 -8.62 13.75 -8.31
CA ALA A 60 -8.77 15.07 -7.70
C ALA A 60 -10.24 15.47 -7.72
N PHE A 61 -10.81 15.72 -6.54
CA PHE A 61 -12.24 15.96 -6.38
C PHE A 61 -12.51 17.11 -5.42
N VAL A 62 -13.61 17.79 -5.69
CA VAL A 62 -14.34 18.62 -4.72
C VAL A 62 -15.80 18.18 -4.70
N ASN A 63 -16.54 18.52 -3.65
CA ASN A 63 -17.99 18.34 -3.68
C ASN A 63 -18.65 19.49 -4.43
N LEU A 64 -19.87 19.28 -4.89
CA LEU A 64 -20.73 20.35 -5.39
C LEU A 64 -21.84 20.55 -4.35
N HIS A 65 -21.60 21.50 -3.44
CA HIS A 65 -22.49 21.80 -2.32
C HIS A 65 -23.69 22.66 -2.75
N ARG A 66 -23.45 23.55 -3.71
CA ARG A 66 -24.48 24.41 -4.26
C ARG A 66 -25.35 23.67 -5.27
N SER A 67 -26.59 23.36 -4.89
CA SER A 67 -27.49 22.50 -5.66
C SER A 67 -27.95 23.06 -6.99
N ASP A 68 -27.93 24.39 -7.16
CA ASP A 68 -28.34 25.11 -8.38
C ASP A 68 -27.16 25.41 -9.33
N ALA A 69 -25.95 25.02 -8.99
CA ALA A 69 -24.78 25.13 -9.86
C ALA A 69 -24.70 23.95 -10.81
N ARG A 70 -24.40 24.20 -12.07
CA ARG A 70 -24.30 23.15 -13.09
C ARG A 70 -23.04 22.30 -12.95
N GLY A 71 -21.93 22.89 -12.55
CA GLY A 71 -20.67 22.19 -12.44
C GLY A 71 -19.59 22.95 -11.70
N ILE A 72 -18.41 22.37 -11.67
CA ILE A 72 -17.20 22.94 -11.07
C ILE A 72 -16.23 23.43 -12.15
N HIS A 73 -15.10 23.98 -11.72
CA HIS A 73 -14.02 24.43 -12.60
C HIS A 73 -12.94 23.37 -12.73
N MET A 74 -13.15 22.36 -13.57
CA MET A 74 -12.25 21.20 -13.75
C MET A 74 -10.80 21.61 -14.00
N SER A 75 -10.57 22.59 -14.88
CA SER A 75 -9.21 23.02 -15.23
C SER A 75 -8.44 23.58 -14.04
N ARG A 76 -9.14 24.20 -13.08
CA ARG A 76 -8.49 24.72 -11.85
C ARG A 76 -7.93 23.61 -11.00
N LEU A 77 -8.64 22.48 -10.89
CA LEU A 77 -8.14 21.31 -10.17
C LEU A 77 -6.84 20.80 -10.80
N TYR A 78 -6.83 20.65 -12.12
CA TYR A 78 -5.65 20.16 -12.84
C TYR A 78 -4.44 21.10 -12.67
N LEU A 79 -4.64 22.40 -12.84
CA LEU A 79 -3.57 23.38 -12.75
C LEU A 79 -2.99 23.49 -11.31
N HIS A 80 -3.83 23.42 -10.29
CA HIS A 80 -3.36 23.37 -8.91
C HIS A 80 -2.53 22.10 -8.65
N LEU A 81 -3.04 20.95 -9.10
CA LEU A 81 -2.34 19.67 -8.94
C LEU A 81 -0.97 19.71 -9.63
N ASP A 82 -0.92 20.11 -10.88
CA ASP A 82 0.33 20.19 -11.66
C ASP A 82 1.37 21.10 -10.99
N ARG A 83 0.95 22.27 -10.54
CA ARG A 83 1.82 23.22 -9.84
C ARG A 83 2.38 22.63 -8.55
N HIS A 84 1.55 22.08 -7.68
CA HIS A 84 1.99 21.52 -6.41
C HIS A 84 2.94 20.34 -6.58
N LEU A 85 2.66 19.45 -7.54
CA LEU A 85 3.52 18.30 -7.81
C LEU A 85 4.90 18.73 -8.37
N ALA A 86 4.95 19.82 -9.13
CA ALA A 86 6.21 20.35 -9.67
C ALA A 86 7.07 21.06 -8.61
N GLU A 87 6.44 21.76 -7.66
CA GLU A 87 7.13 22.61 -6.70
C GLU A 87 7.80 21.84 -5.56
N GLU A 88 7.18 20.76 -5.07
CA GLU A 88 7.67 20.09 -3.87
C GLU A 88 7.34 18.59 -3.82
N PRO A 89 8.12 17.80 -3.05
CA PRO A 89 7.78 16.41 -2.78
C PRO A 89 6.46 16.31 -2.01
N LEU A 90 5.81 15.15 -2.13
CA LEU A 90 4.61 14.86 -1.37
C LEU A 90 4.91 14.85 0.13
N SER A 91 4.09 15.56 0.88
CA SER A 91 4.14 15.59 2.34
C SER A 91 2.73 15.85 2.86
N PRO A 92 2.47 15.63 4.15
CA PRO A 92 1.18 16.04 4.72
C PRO A 92 0.88 17.53 4.50
N ALA A 93 1.88 18.39 4.67
CA ALA A 93 1.73 19.83 4.48
C ALA A 93 1.45 20.22 3.02
N SER A 94 2.17 19.60 2.06
CA SER A 94 1.95 19.91 0.64
C SER A 94 0.57 19.45 0.16
N LEU A 95 0.11 18.30 0.63
CA LEU A 95 -1.23 17.80 0.32
C LEU A 95 -2.32 18.68 0.91
N ARG A 96 -2.12 19.15 2.14
CA ARG A 96 -3.06 20.08 2.78
C ARG A 96 -3.16 21.39 2.00
N ARG A 97 -2.03 21.97 1.57
CA ARG A 97 -2.01 23.20 0.76
C ARG A 97 -2.71 22.99 -0.59
N LEU A 98 -2.48 21.85 -1.24
CA LEU A 98 -3.16 21.50 -2.48
C LEU A 98 -4.68 21.52 -2.33
N LEU A 99 -5.19 20.83 -1.30
CA LEU A 99 -6.63 20.76 -1.04
C LEU A 99 -7.19 22.14 -0.64
N ARG A 100 -6.42 22.95 0.07
CA ARG A 100 -6.80 24.32 0.39
C ARG A 100 -6.97 25.14 -0.88
N ASP A 101 -6.06 25.01 -1.84
CA ASP A 101 -6.16 25.71 -3.12
C ASP A 101 -7.37 25.24 -3.94
N PHE A 102 -7.70 23.95 -3.90
CA PHE A 102 -8.93 23.45 -4.51
C PHE A 102 -10.16 24.15 -3.94
N LEU A 103 -10.26 24.25 -2.62
CA LEU A 103 -11.41 24.88 -1.97
C LEU A 103 -11.44 26.40 -2.17
N ASP A 104 -10.29 27.07 -2.10
CA ASP A 104 -10.23 28.52 -2.29
C ASP A 104 -10.67 28.92 -3.70
N SER A 105 -10.34 28.14 -4.71
CA SER A 105 -10.78 28.39 -6.09
C SER A 105 -12.23 27.98 -6.37
N HIS A 106 -12.88 27.29 -5.43
CA HIS A 106 -14.27 26.83 -5.52
C HIS A 106 -15.10 27.27 -4.29
N ALA A 107 -14.76 28.42 -3.70
CA ALA A 107 -15.30 28.85 -2.40
C ALA A 107 -16.82 28.95 -2.36
N ASP A 108 -17.45 29.29 -3.48
CA ASP A 108 -18.93 29.44 -3.61
C ASP A 108 -19.63 28.13 -4.01
N LEU A 109 -18.87 27.08 -4.35
CA LEU A 109 -19.42 25.81 -4.87
C LEU A 109 -19.17 24.62 -3.95
N SER A 110 -18.04 24.63 -3.24
CA SER A 110 -17.50 23.44 -2.59
C SER A 110 -16.98 23.75 -1.19
N ASP A 111 -17.15 22.81 -0.26
CA ASP A 111 -16.61 22.87 1.10
C ASP A 111 -15.81 21.62 1.48
N ARG A 112 -15.64 20.69 0.55
CA ARG A 112 -14.86 19.46 0.73
C ARG A 112 -13.99 19.21 -0.49
N ALA A 113 -12.75 18.80 -0.24
CA ALA A 113 -11.80 18.42 -1.29
C ALA A 113 -11.12 17.11 -0.95
N MET A 114 -10.75 16.36 -1.99
CA MET A 114 -10.03 15.08 -1.85
C MET A 114 -9.05 14.91 -2.98
N VAL A 115 -7.90 14.32 -2.67
CA VAL A 115 -6.95 13.80 -3.66
C VAL A 115 -6.55 12.38 -3.27
N GLU A 116 -6.53 11.49 -4.25
CA GLU A 116 -6.02 10.13 -4.10
C GLU A 116 -4.86 9.94 -5.08
N LEU A 117 -3.73 9.46 -4.58
CA LEU A 117 -2.53 9.21 -5.38
C LEU A 117 -2.12 7.75 -5.21
N ARG A 118 -2.02 7.02 -6.34
CA ARG A 118 -1.58 5.63 -6.37
C ARG A 118 -0.26 5.53 -7.12
N PHE A 119 0.74 4.96 -6.49
CA PHE A 119 2.08 4.78 -7.07
C PHE A 119 2.80 3.62 -6.41
N ASP A 120 3.92 3.20 -7.01
CA ASP A 120 4.82 2.23 -6.40
C ASP A 120 6.01 2.96 -5.79
N ALA A 121 6.25 2.72 -4.50
CA ALA A 121 7.48 3.14 -3.85
C ALA A 121 8.55 2.05 -4.08
N LEU A 122 9.69 2.42 -4.63
CA LEU A 122 10.82 1.52 -4.82
C LEU A 122 11.78 1.66 -3.65
N LEU A 123 11.96 0.59 -2.89
CA LEU A 123 12.88 0.57 -1.76
C LEU A 123 14.00 -0.42 -2.02
N ARG A 124 15.23 0.00 -1.68
CA ARG A 124 16.39 -0.87 -1.71
C ARG A 124 16.36 -1.78 -0.50
N ARG A 125 16.41 -3.10 -0.73
CA ARG A 125 16.35 -4.09 0.35
C ARG A 125 17.57 -4.99 0.32
N LYS A 126 18.19 -5.17 1.50
CA LYS A 126 19.33 -6.04 1.68
C LYS A 126 18.91 -7.49 1.72
N ALA A 127 19.77 -8.39 1.24
CA ALA A 127 19.64 -9.83 1.44
C ALA A 127 19.79 -10.18 2.93
N LEU A 128 19.37 -11.39 3.31
CA LEU A 128 19.38 -11.82 4.71
C LEU A 128 20.79 -12.00 5.28
N VAL A 129 21.74 -12.46 4.47
CA VAL A 129 23.10 -12.80 4.90
C VAL A 129 24.16 -12.13 4.04
N SER A 130 24.04 -12.22 2.71
CA SER A 130 25.03 -11.66 1.78
C SER A 130 24.97 -10.14 1.70
N ASP A 131 25.97 -9.56 1.03
CA ASP A 131 26.04 -8.11 0.78
C ASP A 131 25.14 -7.67 -0.38
N ASN A 132 24.42 -8.58 -1.01
CA ASN A 132 23.51 -8.25 -2.09
C ASN A 132 22.36 -7.38 -1.61
N SER A 133 21.91 -6.51 -2.49
CA SER A 133 20.68 -5.74 -2.29
C SER A 133 19.97 -5.57 -3.63
N GLY A 134 18.69 -5.36 -3.58
CA GLY A 134 17.87 -5.18 -4.78
C GLY A 134 16.70 -4.25 -4.54
N TRP A 135 16.06 -3.84 -5.61
CA TRP A 135 14.87 -3.01 -5.57
C TRP A 135 13.62 -3.83 -5.39
N LYS A 136 12.72 -3.33 -4.55
CA LYS A 136 11.41 -3.94 -4.33
C LYS A 136 10.34 -2.84 -4.41
N ALA A 137 9.32 -3.09 -5.21
CA ALA A 137 8.20 -2.16 -5.38
C ALA A 137 7.12 -2.43 -4.33
N TYR A 138 6.66 -1.37 -3.68
CA TYR A 138 5.57 -1.41 -2.72
C TYR A 138 4.44 -0.53 -3.23
N PRO A 139 3.28 -1.09 -3.58
CA PRO A 139 2.12 -0.30 -3.93
C PRO A 139 1.68 0.58 -2.76
N VAL A 140 1.49 1.86 -3.03
CA VAL A 140 1.06 2.87 -2.05
C VAL A 140 -0.13 3.61 -2.60
N THR A 141 -1.14 3.81 -1.76
CA THR A 141 -2.25 4.72 -2.03
C THR A 141 -2.32 5.74 -0.91
N LEU A 142 -2.25 7.02 -1.26
CA LEU A 142 -2.45 8.14 -0.35
C LEU A 142 -3.82 8.76 -0.63
N THR A 143 -4.62 8.97 0.40
CA THR A 143 -5.88 9.68 0.29
C THR A 143 -5.88 10.82 1.30
N ALA A 144 -5.95 12.04 0.80
CA ALA A 144 -6.03 13.24 1.62
C ALA A 144 -7.38 13.91 1.42
N THR A 145 -8.00 14.33 2.51
CA THR A 145 -9.27 15.05 2.50
C THR A 145 -9.17 16.31 3.34
N LEU A 146 -9.88 17.34 2.93
CA LEU A 146 -10.01 18.58 3.68
C LEU A 146 -11.47 19.02 3.64
N ASP A 147 -12.04 19.24 4.81
CA ASP A 147 -13.39 19.76 4.99
C ASP A 147 -13.44 20.66 6.22
N ARG A 148 -14.64 21.00 6.67
CA ARG A 148 -14.83 21.87 7.86
C ARG A 148 -14.31 21.26 9.15
N SER A 149 -14.23 19.93 9.23
CA SER A 149 -13.68 19.23 10.40
C SER A 149 -12.15 19.17 10.40
N GLY A 150 -11.51 19.49 9.29
CA GLY A 150 -10.07 19.60 9.15
C GLY A 150 -9.49 18.70 8.06
N PHE A 151 -8.18 18.51 8.14
CA PHE A 151 -7.40 17.70 7.22
C PHE A 151 -7.24 16.28 7.75
N ALA A 152 -7.44 15.30 6.87
CA ALA A 152 -7.21 13.89 7.19
C ALA A 152 -6.35 13.24 6.09
N LEU A 153 -5.41 12.41 6.51
CA LEU A 153 -4.52 11.67 5.62
C LEU A 153 -4.59 10.17 5.93
N GLU A 154 -4.86 9.39 4.89
CA GLU A 154 -4.84 7.94 4.92
C GLU A 154 -3.73 7.43 4.00
N MET A 155 -3.02 6.41 4.46
CA MET A 155 -1.99 5.72 3.68
C MET A 155 -2.32 4.24 3.64
N GLU A 156 -2.35 3.67 2.44
CA GLU A 156 -2.44 2.23 2.22
C GLU A 156 -1.17 1.73 1.59
N VAL A 157 -0.62 0.65 2.13
CA VAL A 157 0.55 -0.03 1.57
C VAL A 157 0.25 -1.52 1.41
N GLN A 158 0.90 -2.13 0.41
CA GLN A 158 0.89 -3.58 0.23
C GLN A 158 2.30 -4.12 0.43
N VAL A 159 2.40 -5.14 1.28
CA VAL A 159 3.65 -5.86 1.55
C VAL A 159 3.46 -7.32 1.16
N VAL A 160 4.39 -7.84 0.36
CA VAL A 160 4.41 -9.24 -0.05
C VAL A 160 5.37 -10.02 0.84
N TYR A 161 4.88 -11.12 1.39
CA TYR A 161 5.66 -11.97 2.30
C TYR A 161 5.43 -13.44 2.01
N SER A 162 6.28 -14.29 2.59
CA SER A 162 6.13 -15.73 2.54
C SER A 162 5.40 -16.23 3.78
N SER A 163 4.46 -17.15 3.61
CA SER A 163 3.85 -17.87 4.71
C SER A 163 3.93 -19.36 4.53
N THR A 164 4.19 -20.07 5.62
CA THR A 164 4.24 -21.54 5.66
C THR A 164 3.21 -22.03 6.65
N CYS A 165 2.32 -22.89 6.18
CA CYS A 165 1.17 -23.34 6.95
C CYS A 165 1.60 -24.24 8.14
N PRO A 166 1.22 -23.90 9.39
CA PRO A 166 1.55 -24.73 10.55
C PRO A 166 0.96 -26.15 10.49
N CYS A 167 -0.25 -26.31 9.98
CA CYS A 167 -0.87 -27.63 9.79
C CYS A 167 -0.09 -28.48 8.80
N SER A 168 0.26 -27.90 7.65
CA SER A 168 1.04 -28.59 6.61
C SER A 168 2.42 -29.02 7.14
N ALA A 169 3.06 -28.15 7.94
CA ALA A 169 4.34 -28.46 8.57
C ALA A 169 4.21 -29.64 9.56
N ALA A 170 3.18 -29.64 10.40
CA ALA A 170 2.94 -30.72 11.35
C ALA A 170 2.64 -32.05 10.67
N LEU A 171 1.83 -32.04 9.62
CA LEU A 171 1.50 -33.23 8.85
C LEU A 171 2.70 -33.76 8.06
N ALA A 172 3.52 -32.88 7.52
CA ALA A 172 4.77 -33.26 6.85
C ALA A 172 5.75 -33.95 7.84
N ARG A 173 5.89 -33.40 9.05
CA ARG A 173 6.72 -34.02 10.09
C ARG A 173 6.23 -35.40 10.48
N GLN A 174 4.93 -35.61 10.56
CA GLN A 174 4.38 -36.93 10.86
C GLN A 174 4.75 -37.95 9.79
N LEU A 175 4.64 -37.60 8.52
CA LEU A 175 5.08 -38.47 7.42
C LEU A 175 6.58 -38.79 7.50
N ILE A 176 7.40 -37.82 7.85
CA ILE A 176 8.84 -37.99 8.04
C ILE A 176 9.12 -38.95 9.21
N GLN A 177 8.40 -38.82 10.32
CA GLN A 177 8.48 -39.73 11.46
C GLN A 177 8.09 -41.16 11.09
N GLU A 178 7.02 -41.33 10.33
CA GLU A 178 6.59 -42.66 9.85
C GLU A 178 7.62 -43.28 8.94
N GLN A 179 8.27 -42.51 8.06
CA GLN A 179 9.33 -42.99 7.19
C GLN A 179 10.59 -43.37 7.99
N PHE A 180 10.93 -42.58 9.01
CA PHE A 180 12.01 -42.92 9.92
C PHE A 180 11.78 -44.26 10.61
N ARG A 181 10.57 -44.50 11.10
CA ARG A 181 10.19 -45.75 11.76
C ARG A 181 10.28 -46.96 10.82
N ALA A 182 9.96 -46.77 9.55
CA ALA A 182 10.08 -47.81 8.53
C ALA A 182 11.53 -48.11 8.17
N ASP A 183 12.37 -47.08 8.05
CA ASP A 183 13.76 -47.25 7.60
C ASP A 183 14.74 -47.60 8.74
N PHE A 184 14.38 -47.25 9.98
CA PHE A 184 15.16 -47.56 11.19
C PHE A 184 14.25 -48.32 12.18
N PRO A 185 14.09 -49.66 11.99
CA PRO A 185 13.22 -50.45 12.85
C PRO A 185 13.62 -50.43 14.32
N ALA A 186 12.63 -50.46 15.21
CA ALA A 186 12.86 -50.49 16.64
C ALA A 186 13.75 -51.67 17.07
N GLY A 187 14.58 -51.45 18.09
CA GLY A 187 15.47 -52.48 18.66
C GLY A 187 16.79 -52.63 17.95
N GLN A 188 17.06 -51.85 16.92
CA GLN A 188 18.36 -51.83 16.23
C GLN A 188 19.18 -50.63 16.65
N PRO A 189 20.52 -50.71 16.76
CA PRO A 189 21.36 -49.54 17.01
C PRO A 189 21.28 -48.53 15.90
N LEU A 190 21.29 -47.23 16.27
CA LEU A 190 21.32 -46.14 15.32
C LEU A 190 22.74 -45.64 15.09
N GLU A 191 23.18 -45.61 13.83
CA GLU A 191 24.42 -45.00 13.43
C GLU A 191 24.19 -43.54 13.03
N ALA A 192 24.89 -42.60 13.68
CA ALA A 192 24.71 -41.18 13.44
C ALA A 192 24.89 -40.79 11.98
N GLU A 193 25.93 -41.37 11.31
CA GLU A 193 26.18 -41.08 9.90
C GLU A 193 25.07 -41.60 8.98
N ALA A 194 24.45 -42.73 9.30
CA ALA A 194 23.32 -43.27 8.54
C ALA A 194 22.08 -42.36 8.66
N VAL A 195 21.81 -41.87 9.85
CA VAL A 195 20.70 -40.91 10.11
C VAL A 195 20.98 -39.58 9.41
N LEU A 196 22.21 -39.10 9.45
CA LEU A 196 22.62 -37.86 8.78
C LEU A 196 22.38 -37.93 7.26
N ARG A 197 22.79 -39.05 6.61
CA ARG A 197 22.53 -39.28 5.20
C ARG A 197 21.02 -39.35 4.90
N TRP A 198 20.27 -40.00 5.77
CA TRP A 198 18.82 -40.11 5.65
C TRP A 198 18.14 -38.74 5.73
N LEU A 199 18.56 -37.88 6.66
CA LEU A 199 18.05 -36.50 6.80
C LEU A 199 18.35 -35.65 5.57
N GLY A 200 19.41 -35.90 4.85
CA GLY A 200 19.79 -35.21 3.63
C GLY A 200 19.23 -35.82 2.35
N SER A 201 18.34 -36.82 2.43
CA SER A 201 17.80 -37.53 1.28
C SER A 201 16.31 -37.27 1.07
N GLU A 202 15.87 -37.35 -0.18
CA GLU A 202 14.46 -37.32 -0.54
C GLU A 202 13.67 -38.52 -0.03
N GLN A 203 14.36 -39.68 0.12
CA GLN A 203 13.75 -40.90 0.63
C GLN A 203 13.43 -40.82 2.12
N GLY A 204 14.19 -40.02 2.87
CA GLY A 204 13.95 -39.76 4.30
C GLY A 204 12.98 -38.59 4.54
N ILE A 205 13.31 -37.48 3.98
CA ILE A 205 12.48 -36.26 4.09
C ILE A 205 11.40 -36.30 2.99
N VAL A 206 10.42 -37.17 3.18
CA VAL A 206 9.42 -37.54 2.17
C VAL A 206 8.34 -36.52 1.95
N ALA A 207 8.27 -35.44 2.74
CA ALA A 207 7.23 -34.43 2.67
C ALA A 207 7.76 -33.05 3.00
N THR A 208 7.18 -32.04 2.38
CA THR A 208 7.49 -30.63 2.61
C THR A 208 6.19 -29.89 2.85
N PRO A 209 6.13 -28.99 3.85
CA PRO A 209 4.96 -28.15 4.02
C PRO A 209 4.81 -27.21 2.84
N HIS A 210 3.56 -26.86 2.53
CA HIS A 210 3.33 -25.83 1.53
C HIS A 210 3.65 -24.43 2.09
N SER A 211 4.26 -23.61 1.25
CA SER A 211 4.45 -22.18 1.47
C SER A 211 4.07 -21.43 0.21
N GLN A 212 3.76 -20.15 0.36
CA GLN A 212 3.25 -19.33 -0.72
C GLN A 212 3.60 -17.87 -0.49
N ARG A 213 3.56 -17.08 -1.57
CA ARG A 213 3.51 -15.63 -1.45
C ARG A 213 2.16 -15.22 -0.88
N SER A 214 2.20 -14.22 -0.02
CA SER A 214 1.03 -13.71 0.69
C SER A 214 1.06 -12.19 0.66
N HIS A 215 -0.10 -11.55 0.76
CA HIS A 215 -0.20 -10.11 0.75
C HIS A 215 -0.70 -9.59 2.09
N ALA A 216 -0.05 -8.54 2.57
CA ALA A 216 -0.54 -7.70 3.64
C ALA A 216 -1.00 -6.38 3.02
N ASP A 217 -2.29 -6.09 3.08
CA ASP A 217 -2.86 -4.81 2.70
C ASP A 217 -3.18 -4.06 3.99
N VAL A 218 -2.58 -2.89 4.17
CA VAL A 218 -2.67 -2.13 5.43
C VAL A 218 -3.03 -0.69 5.13
N ARG A 219 -4.13 -0.21 5.72
CA ARG A 219 -4.57 1.19 5.68
C ARG A 219 -4.43 1.79 7.06
N VAL A 220 -3.86 2.97 7.13
CA VAL A 220 -3.69 3.70 8.39
C VAL A 220 -4.16 5.15 8.25
N ARG A 221 -4.71 5.68 9.34
CA ARG A 221 -4.97 7.11 9.56
C ARG A 221 -4.06 7.58 10.68
N PHE A 222 -3.45 8.74 10.48
CA PHE A 222 -2.49 9.28 11.45
C PHE A 222 -3.15 10.27 12.40
N ASN A 223 -2.75 10.26 13.68
CA ASN A 223 -3.18 11.24 14.69
C ASN A 223 -2.61 12.63 14.41
N THR A 224 -1.34 12.65 14.03
CA THR A 224 -0.59 13.87 13.72
C THR A 224 0.22 13.62 12.47
N ASN A 225 0.41 14.69 11.69
CA ASN A 225 1.17 14.60 10.46
C ASN A 225 2.58 15.18 10.69
N GLY A 226 3.59 14.36 10.42
CA GLY A 226 4.97 14.78 10.45
C GLY A 226 5.37 15.60 9.21
N ALA A 227 6.65 15.92 9.12
CA ALA A 227 7.21 16.68 7.99
C ALA A 227 7.21 15.88 6.69
N THR A 228 7.29 14.55 6.77
CA THR A 228 7.34 13.64 5.63
C THR A 228 6.28 12.55 5.77
N LEU A 229 5.98 11.89 4.65
CA LEU A 229 5.12 10.70 4.63
C LEU A 229 5.91 9.50 5.18
N PRO A 230 5.42 8.80 6.22
CA PRO A 230 6.17 7.71 6.84
C PRO A 230 6.01 6.37 6.08
N ILE A 231 6.28 6.36 4.78
CA ILE A 231 6.12 5.18 3.92
C ILE A 231 7.08 4.06 4.33
N VAL A 232 8.38 4.36 4.41
CA VAL A 232 9.41 3.38 4.75
C VAL A 232 9.20 2.84 6.16
N GLU A 233 8.88 3.70 7.11
CA GLU A 233 8.63 3.33 8.51
C GLU A 233 7.44 2.38 8.63
N LEU A 234 6.36 2.62 7.91
CA LEU A 234 5.18 1.74 7.91
C LEU A 234 5.51 0.38 7.28
N VAL A 235 6.17 0.38 6.13
CA VAL A 235 6.59 -0.86 5.46
C VAL A 235 7.51 -1.68 6.35
N ASP A 236 8.51 -1.05 6.97
CA ASP A 236 9.43 -1.73 7.87
C ASP A 236 8.71 -2.33 9.08
N ARG A 237 7.77 -1.61 9.66
CA ARG A 237 6.98 -2.11 10.79
C ARG A 237 6.17 -3.35 10.43
N ILE A 238 5.58 -3.37 9.25
CA ILE A 238 4.80 -4.52 8.76
C ILE A 238 5.75 -5.70 8.48
N GLU A 239 6.86 -5.46 7.80
CA GLU A 239 7.83 -6.52 7.49
C GLU A 239 8.44 -7.11 8.76
N ASP A 240 8.77 -6.28 9.74
CA ASP A 240 9.31 -6.73 11.02
C ASP A 240 8.29 -7.59 11.80
N ALA A 241 7.01 -7.26 11.71
CA ALA A 241 5.95 -8.05 12.34
C ALA A 241 5.78 -9.43 11.68
N LEU A 242 5.87 -9.49 10.36
CA LEU A 242 5.68 -10.70 9.57
C LEU A 242 6.94 -11.58 9.48
N LYS A 243 8.13 -10.99 9.54
CA LYS A 243 9.46 -11.61 9.57
C LYS A 243 9.93 -12.31 8.30
N THR A 244 9.06 -12.57 7.36
CA THR A 244 9.36 -13.29 6.11
C THR A 244 9.01 -12.50 4.85
N PRO A 245 9.46 -11.23 4.70
CA PRO A 245 9.23 -10.50 3.47
C PRO A 245 9.90 -11.23 2.29
N VAL A 246 9.30 -11.15 1.11
CA VAL A 246 9.92 -11.73 -0.08
C VAL A 246 11.25 -11.03 -0.37
N GLN A 247 12.20 -11.79 -0.90
CA GLN A 247 13.57 -11.35 -1.14
C GLN A 247 13.75 -10.93 -2.60
N THR A 248 14.79 -10.16 -2.87
CA THR A 248 15.08 -9.67 -4.23
C THR A 248 16.35 -10.29 -4.80
N ALA A 249 17.52 -9.80 -4.41
CA ALA A 249 18.80 -10.28 -4.92
C ALA A 249 19.45 -11.21 -3.89
N VAL A 250 19.48 -12.52 -4.17
CA VAL A 250 19.92 -13.53 -3.22
C VAL A 250 21.07 -14.36 -3.79
N LYS A 251 21.97 -14.79 -2.89
CA LYS A 251 22.92 -15.87 -3.08
C LYS A 251 22.36 -17.14 -2.43
N ARG A 252 23.02 -18.29 -2.64
CA ARG A 252 22.61 -19.58 -2.02
C ARG A 252 22.51 -19.52 -0.50
N GLU A 253 23.42 -18.77 0.14
CA GLU A 253 23.41 -18.59 1.60
C GLU A 253 22.16 -17.83 2.06
N ASP A 254 21.65 -16.89 1.26
CA ASP A 254 20.43 -16.15 1.53
C ASP A 254 19.19 -17.03 1.37
N GLU A 255 19.16 -17.87 0.33
CA GLU A 255 18.11 -18.86 0.13
C GLU A 255 18.02 -19.84 1.30
N GLN A 256 19.18 -20.29 1.78
CA GLN A 256 19.25 -21.19 2.95
C GLN A 256 18.74 -20.48 4.22
N ALA A 257 19.14 -19.23 4.44
CA ALA A 257 18.66 -18.41 5.55
C ALA A 257 17.15 -18.21 5.49
N PHE A 258 16.62 -18.01 4.28
CA PHE A 258 15.18 -17.84 4.08
C PHE A 258 14.41 -19.13 4.36
N ALA A 259 14.95 -20.29 3.96
CA ALA A 259 14.37 -21.59 4.29
C ALA A 259 14.29 -21.81 5.81
N ARG A 260 15.35 -21.46 6.53
CA ARG A 260 15.38 -21.53 8.00
C ARG A 260 14.35 -20.59 8.61
N LEU A 261 14.30 -19.36 8.13
CA LEU A 261 13.38 -18.34 8.62
C LEU A 261 11.92 -18.77 8.45
N ASN A 262 11.57 -19.34 7.30
CA ASN A 262 10.23 -19.91 7.06
C ASN A 262 9.89 -21.01 8.05
N GLY A 263 10.85 -21.92 8.31
CA GLY A 263 10.66 -23.02 9.25
C GLY A 263 10.50 -22.56 10.70
N GLN A 264 11.09 -21.42 11.06
CA GLN A 264 11.01 -20.83 12.38
C GLN A 264 9.84 -19.84 12.54
N ASN A 265 9.11 -19.57 11.46
CA ASN A 265 8.07 -18.52 11.43
C ASN A 265 6.79 -19.04 10.76
N LEU A 266 6.34 -20.22 11.20
CA LEU A 266 5.07 -20.78 10.73
C LEU A 266 3.92 -19.89 11.14
N MET A 267 2.98 -19.62 10.24
CA MET A 267 1.83 -18.78 10.56
C MET A 267 0.62 -19.08 9.67
N PHE A 268 -0.54 -19.07 10.29
CA PHE A 268 -1.82 -18.92 9.62
C PHE A 268 -2.06 -17.47 9.22
N CYS A 269 -3.03 -17.21 8.36
CA CYS A 269 -3.43 -15.82 8.06
C CYS A 269 -3.93 -15.09 9.32
N GLU A 270 -4.55 -15.79 10.26
CA GLU A 270 -4.95 -15.27 11.57
C GLU A 270 -3.73 -14.78 12.36
N ASP A 271 -2.65 -15.55 12.38
CA ASP A 271 -1.41 -15.17 13.06
C ASP A 271 -0.78 -13.92 12.44
N ALA A 272 -0.73 -13.88 11.12
CA ALA A 272 -0.22 -12.71 10.39
C ALA A 272 -1.03 -11.46 10.73
N ALA A 273 -2.35 -11.56 10.68
CA ALA A 273 -3.25 -10.46 11.02
C ALA A 273 -3.06 -9.97 12.47
N ARG A 274 -2.94 -10.89 13.42
CA ARG A 274 -2.71 -10.54 14.84
C ARG A 274 -1.36 -9.88 15.08
N ARG A 275 -0.30 -10.36 14.41
CA ARG A 275 1.04 -9.73 14.51
C ARG A 275 1.02 -8.31 13.99
N MET A 276 0.39 -8.08 12.84
CA MET A 276 0.26 -6.73 12.29
C MET A 276 -0.61 -5.85 13.18
N GLN A 277 -1.71 -6.35 13.68
CA GLN A 277 -2.58 -5.65 14.61
C GLN A 277 -1.81 -5.16 15.84
N ALA A 278 -1.02 -6.03 16.46
CA ALA A 278 -0.20 -5.67 17.61
C ALA A 278 0.85 -4.61 17.26
N ALA A 279 1.50 -4.74 16.10
CA ALA A 279 2.51 -3.78 15.65
C ALA A 279 1.92 -2.39 15.39
N LEU A 280 0.74 -2.32 14.78
CA LEU A 280 0.06 -1.05 14.51
C LEU A 280 -0.52 -0.42 15.77
N ASP A 281 -1.07 -1.22 16.69
CA ASP A 281 -1.55 -0.74 17.98
C ASP A 281 -0.42 -0.13 18.83
N ALA A 282 0.81 -0.60 18.68
CA ALA A 282 1.97 -0.08 19.38
C ALA A 282 2.47 1.28 18.85
N ASP A 283 2.01 1.71 17.69
CA ASP A 283 2.41 2.99 17.09
C ASP A 283 1.40 4.09 17.46
N GLU A 284 1.80 4.98 18.36
CA GLU A 284 0.95 6.08 18.84
C GLU A 284 0.55 7.09 17.76
N ARG A 285 1.29 7.14 16.64
CA ARG A 285 0.96 8.01 15.51
C ARG A 285 -0.24 7.53 14.72
N ILE A 286 -0.60 6.24 14.85
CA ILE A 286 -1.70 5.63 14.11
C ILE A 286 -2.98 5.77 14.93
N ALA A 287 -3.91 6.58 14.43
CA ALA A 287 -5.21 6.80 15.05
C ALA A 287 -6.16 5.63 14.82
N ASP A 288 -6.13 5.08 13.61
CA ASP A 288 -7.00 3.99 13.18
C ASP A 288 -6.31 3.17 12.10
N PHE A 289 -6.69 1.90 11.97
CA PHE A 289 -6.21 1.06 10.89
C PHE A 289 -7.24 0.01 10.47
N TRP A 290 -7.09 -0.43 9.25
CA TRP A 290 -7.69 -1.62 8.68
C TRP A 290 -6.58 -2.42 8.01
N LEU A 291 -6.57 -3.74 8.21
CA LEU A 291 -5.61 -4.61 7.57
C LEU A 291 -6.25 -5.90 7.09
N ARG A 292 -5.66 -6.47 6.04
CA ARG A 292 -6.02 -7.77 5.52
C ARG A 292 -4.76 -8.58 5.22
N ALA A 293 -4.69 -9.78 5.77
CA ALA A 293 -3.71 -10.80 5.40
C ALA A 293 -4.36 -11.78 4.43
N SER A 294 -3.77 -11.97 3.26
CA SER A 294 -4.27 -12.90 2.23
C SER A 294 -3.19 -13.90 1.90
N HIS A 295 -3.42 -15.17 2.23
CA HIS A 295 -2.53 -16.27 1.92
C HIS A 295 -3.02 -16.98 0.66
N PHE A 296 -2.24 -16.89 -0.42
CA PHE A 296 -2.58 -17.48 -1.71
C PHE A 296 -2.16 -18.96 -1.72
N GLU A 297 -2.90 -19.76 -0.98
CA GLU A 297 -2.53 -21.16 -0.72
C GLU A 297 -2.34 -21.97 -2.00
N SER A 298 -1.33 -22.84 -1.97
CA SER A 298 -1.07 -23.77 -3.07
C SER A 298 -1.93 -25.06 -3.01
N LEU A 299 -2.60 -25.30 -1.88
CA LEU A 299 -3.45 -26.46 -1.70
C LEU A 299 -4.83 -26.27 -2.35
N HIS A 300 -5.39 -25.06 -2.25
CA HIS A 300 -6.72 -24.72 -2.73
C HIS A 300 -6.67 -23.69 -3.84
N ALA A 301 -7.72 -23.64 -4.64
CA ALA A 301 -7.90 -22.60 -5.66
C ALA A 301 -8.38 -21.26 -5.08
N HIS A 302 -8.71 -21.21 -3.80
CA HIS A 302 -9.17 -20.03 -3.07
C HIS A 302 -8.13 -19.62 -2.02
N ASP A 303 -8.24 -18.39 -1.55
CA ASP A 303 -7.29 -17.80 -0.61
C ASP A 303 -7.80 -17.90 0.84
N ALA A 304 -6.86 -17.94 1.80
CA ALA A 304 -7.17 -17.77 3.20
C ALA A 304 -7.00 -16.29 3.57
N VAL A 305 -8.00 -15.68 4.17
CA VAL A 305 -8.04 -14.24 4.42
C VAL A 305 -8.41 -13.95 5.87
N ALA A 306 -7.70 -13.03 6.49
CA ALA A 306 -8.02 -12.51 7.82
C ALA A 306 -7.98 -10.98 7.79
N VAL A 307 -8.96 -10.36 8.42
CA VAL A 307 -9.10 -8.90 8.51
C VAL A 307 -9.09 -8.49 9.97
N ALA A 308 -8.36 -7.42 10.28
CA ALA A 308 -8.39 -6.79 11.59
C ALA A 308 -8.57 -5.28 11.43
N VAL A 309 -9.21 -4.68 12.42
CA VAL A 309 -9.58 -3.28 12.44
C VAL A 309 -9.38 -2.74 13.85
N LYS A 310 -8.80 -1.56 14.00
CA LYS A 310 -8.87 -0.82 15.27
C LYS A 310 -10.29 -0.30 15.48
N GLY A 311 -10.83 0.41 14.47
CA GLY A 311 -12.24 0.73 14.40
C GLY A 311 -12.68 1.79 15.40
N ILE A 312 -12.00 2.92 15.43
CA ILE A 312 -12.46 4.06 16.23
C ILE A 312 -13.81 4.56 15.72
N GLU A 313 -14.55 5.29 16.56
CA GLU A 313 -15.81 5.89 16.16
C GLU A 313 -15.61 6.81 14.95
N GLY A 314 -16.42 6.60 13.91
CA GLY A 314 -16.29 7.30 12.63
C GLY A 314 -15.10 6.86 11.78
N GLY A 315 -14.36 5.83 12.20
CA GLY A 315 -13.22 5.27 11.50
C GLY A 315 -13.55 4.08 10.62
N TYR A 316 -12.56 3.18 10.48
CA TYR A 316 -12.72 1.99 9.64
C TYR A 316 -13.72 0.99 10.21
N GLY A 317 -14.46 0.34 9.32
CA GLY A 317 -15.25 -0.85 9.60
C GLY A 317 -14.58 -2.09 9.05
N PRO A 318 -15.12 -3.29 9.34
CA PRO A 318 -14.52 -4.56 8.88
C PRO A 318 -14.37 -4.69 7.35
N LYS A 319 -15.16 -3.97 6.59
CA LYS A 319 -15.09 -3.96 5.12
C LYS A 319 -14.03 -3.01 4.55
N GLY A 320 -13.44 -2.23 5.39
CA GLY A 320 -12.42 -1.25 5.00
C GLY A 320 -12.88 0.18 4.89
#